data_52654037e7206d80116d10601bb192ae
#
_entry.id   52654037e7206d80116d10601bb192ae
#
_cell.length_a   1.000
_cell.length_b   1.000
_cell.length_c   1.000
_cell.angle_alpha   90.00
_cell.angle_beta   90.00
_cell.angle_gamma   90.00
#
_symmetry.space_group_name_H-M   'P 1'
#
loop_
_entity.id
_entity.type
_entity.pdbx_description
1 polymer ?
#
loop_
_entity_poly.entity_id
_entity_poly.type
_entity_poly.pdbx_seq_one_letter_code
_entity_poly.pdbx_strand_id
1 'polypeptide(L)'
;GGYPYRLYSDGTLNPVSYNDKSAYKRLSVMDGFRAMKEGNSLKVSSVTSFQLLHDSMDLDQDFTPKSMFTMNQTQDQYVVTQEVVFRPVNHPKWWDSQSGVFAFGKLNNMSAPVHFLSDGINSLILGQANAHIPEWVGRLSLQEDNFPITSDFRFWTYNVAAYHESYFRLGRWLLTAGFRLDHEGDFMKYDSRADIHFKMSYMSDYTPLSTTFAGHESEHFLQFLPKLSAIYDASFGSMPERGESLKFYASVSRGYKSGGFNSQIFSDILQNKMMKGMMEKFGMGSGSQNEMTAAATKYKPETCVDHEVGGRWSMRRAGHFLDVSANAFYVLCKNQQITVFPYGNGTGRMMANAGRSRSLGLEAELSWRWKGLHVDASAGVTDARFKEYNDGREDYSNNRIPYSPSSTLYASAGYRFTFGGRVVRAAALTADITRTGKIFWDEAGELSQEPYWTAGCDLRISFPHLDFFVRGDNLTDASYDVFYFKSVGNSFFQIGKPRRVTAGVSMEF
;
A
#
# COMPACT_ATOMS: atom_id res chain seq x y z
N GLY A 1 2.99 26.32 -7.77
CA GLY A 1 3.34 25.11 -7.09
C GLY A 1 4.04 24.20 -8.08
N GLY A 2 5.29 23.85 -7.80
CA GLY A 2 6.03 22.89 -8.61
C GLY A 2 5.47 21.48 -8.42
N TYR A 3 5.64 20.62 -9.41
CA TYR A 3 5.28 19.22 -9.32
C TYR A 3 6.15 18.50 -8.30
N PRO A 4 5.60 17.50 -7.58
CA PRO A 4 6.32 16.74 -6.56
C PRO A 4 7.29 15.70 -7.14
N TYR A 5 7.40 15.59 -8.47
CA TYR A 5 8.23 14.57 -9.12
C TYR A 5 9.48 15.18 -9.77
N ARG A 6 10.56 14.41 -9.75
CA ARG A 6 11.82 14.71 -10.40
C ARG A 6 12.25 13.55 -11.29
N LEU A 7 12.67 13.86 -12.51
CA LEU A 7 13.27 12.89 -13.43
C LEU A 7 14.73 12.65 -13.03
N TYR A 8 15.11 11.39 -12.84
CA TYR A 8 16.50 10.98 -12.68
C TYR A 8 17.10 10.67 -14.03
N SER A 9 18.10 11.44 -14.44
CA SER A 9 18.84 11.27 -15.69
C SER A 9 20.31 11.57 -15.45
N ASP A 10 21.20 10.72 -15.93
CA ASP A 10 22.66 10.89 -15.88
C ASP A 10 23.21 11.23 -14.47
N GLY A 11 22.65 10.61 -13.42
CA GLY A 11 23.03 10.85 -12.04
C GLY A 11 22.47 12.14 -11.42
N THR A 12 21.61 12.88 -12.14
CA THR A 12 21.01 14.13 -11.68
C THR A 12 19.49 14.03 -11.59
N LEU A 13 18.90 14.81 -10.67
CA LEU A 13 17.47 14.94 -10.49
C LEU A 13 16.99 16.27 -11.07
N ASN A 14 16.21 16.20 -12.14
CA ASN A 14 15.69 17.38 -12.83
C ASN A 14 14.20 17.59 -12.50
N PRO A 15 13.72 18.85 -12.36
CA PRO A 15 12.30 19.12 -12.24
C PRO A 15 11.53 18.59 -13.44
N VAL A 16 10.31 18.08 -13.20
CA VAL A 16 9.40 17.60 -14.25
C VAL A 16 8.21 18.52 -14.35
N SER A 17 7.74 18.77 -15.57
CA SER A 17 6.49 19.46 -15.85
C SER A 17 5.57 18.56 -16.67
N TYR A 18 4.28 18.56 -16.34
CA TYR A 18 3.25 17.92 -17.16
C TYR A 18 2.81 18.86 -18.28
N ASN A 19 2.38 18.29 -19.39
CA ASN A 19 1.66 19.03 -20.43
C ASN A 19 0.13 18.82 -20.32
N ASP A 20 -0.33 17.73 -19.72
CA ASP A 20 -1.75 17.40 -19.55
C ASP A 20 -2.19 17.51 -18.09
N LYS A 21 -3.49 17.73 -17.87
CA LYS A 21 -4.04 17.86 -16.52
C LYS A 21 -4.15 16.49 -15.85
N SER A 22 -3.67 16.41 -14.62
CA SER A 22 -3.94 15.29 -13.72
C SER A 22 -4.97 15.71 -12.67
N ALA A 23 -5.99 14.90 -12.47
CA ALA A 23 -7.06 15.14 -11.51
C ALA A 23 -7.51 13.83 -10.86
N TYR A 24 -7.93 13.93 -9.61
CA TYR A 24 -8.49 12.80 -8.87
C TYR A 24 -9.75 13.25 -8.13
N LYS A 25 -10.84 12.49 -8.30
CA LYS A 25 -12.11 12.72 -7.61
C LYS A 25 -12.57 11.43 -6.96
N ARG A 26 -13.05 11.52 -5.72
CA ARG A 26 -13.58 10.38 -4.98
C ARG A 26 -14.87 10.74 -4.27
N LEU A 27 -15.87 9.87 -4.42
CA LEU A 27 -17.05 9.81 -3.56
C LEU A 27 -17.03 8.48 -2.83
N SER A 28 -17.08 8.51 -1.50
CA SER A 28 -17.15 7.30 -0.67
C SER A 28 -18.28 7.45 0.34
N VAL A 29 -19.15 6.45 0.39
CA VAL A 29 -20.19 6.31 1.41
C VAL A 29 -19.94 4.99 2.13
N MET A 30 -19.90 5.05 3.46
CA MET A 30 -19.72 3.88 4.31
C MET A 30 -20.74 3.94 5.43
N ASP A 31 -21.39 2.82 5.67
CA ASP A 31 -22.33 2.66 6.78
C ASP A 31 -22.10 1.32 7.46
N GLY A 32 -22.44 1.23 8.75
CA GLY A 32 -22.24 0.05 9.55
C GLY A 32 -23.32 -0.12 10.60
N PHE A 33 -23.88 -1.31 10.67
CA PHE A 33 -24.87 -1.70 11.65
C PHE A 33 -24.32 -2.74 12.58
N ARG A 34 -24.46 -2.53 13.90
CA ARG A 34 -24.08 -3.49 14.94
C ARG A 34 -25.31 -3.89 15.76
N ALA A 35 -25.57 -5.19 15.81
CA ALA A 35 -26.54 -5.80 16.70
C ALA A 35 -25.83 -6.65 17.75
N MET A 36 -26.32 -6.60 18.99
CA MET A 36 -25.77 -7.39 20.08
C MET A 36 -26.89 -7.93 20.94
N LYS A 37 -26.82 -9.23 21.23
CA LYS A 37 -27.74 -9.92 22.14
C LYS A 37 -26.94 -10.72 23.16
N GLU A 38 -27.24 -10.52 24.42
CA GLU A 38 -26.66 -11.28 25.53
C GLU A 38 -27.75 -12.13 26.16
N GLY A 39 -27.54 -13.43 26.12
CA GLY A 39 -28.38 -14.41 26.79
C GLY A 39 -27.67 -14.99 28.01
N ASN A 40 -28.28 -15.95 28.68
CA ASN A 40 -27.73 -16.54 29.92
C ASN A 40 -26.42 -17.30 29.70
N SER A 41 -26.19 -17.86 28.53
CA SER A 41 -25.01 -18.71 28.26
C SER A 41 -24.13 -18.17 27.14
N LEU A 42 -24.67 -17.33 26.26
CA LEU A 42 -23.99 -16.87 25.05
C LEU A 42 -24.29 -15.42 24.74
N LYS A 43 -23.26 -14.68 24.45
CA LYS A 43 -23.32 -13.32 23.87
C LYS A 43 -23.03 -13.43 22.37
N VAL A 44 -23.95 -12.92 21.55
CA VAL A 44 -23.82 -12.87 20.10
C VAL A 44 -23.70 -11.41 19.67
N SER A 45 -22.70 -11.10 18.87
CA SER A 45 -22.52 -9.79 18.27
C SER A 45 -22.47 -9.96 16.75
N SER A 46 -23.25 -9.18 16.04
CA SER A 46 -23.29 -9.15 14.58
C SER A 46 -22.91 -7.75 14.10
N VAL A 47 -21.99 -7.66 13.14
CA VAL A 47 -21.59 -6.42 12.51
C VAL A 47 -21.76 -6.58 11.02
N THR A 48 -22.58 -5.73 10.43
CA THR A 48 -22.75 -5.61 8.97
C THR A 48 -22.19 -4.27 8.53
N SER A 49 -21.38 -4.22 7.51
CA SER A 49 -20.98 -2.95 6.90
C SER A 49 -21.21 -2.96 5.40
N PHE A 50 -21.47 -1.78 4.87
CA PHE A 50 -21.63 -1.52 3.46
C PHE A 50 -20.75 -0.34 3.06
N GLN A 51 -20.06 -0.45 1.93
CA GLN A 51 -19.28 0.63 1.35
C GLN A 51 -19.59 0.78 -0.13
N LEU A 52 -19.75 2.01 -0.55
CA LEU A 52 -19.89 2.45 -1.92
C LEU A 52 -18.75 3.42 -2.22
N LEU A 53 -18.02 3.17 -3.31
CA LEU A 53 -16.92 4.01 -3.75
C LEU A 53 -17.07 4.30 -5.23
N HIS A 54 -16.98 5.56 -5.60
CA HIS A 54 -16.83 6.01 -6.98
C HIS A 54 -15.55 6.83 -7.08
N ASP A 55 -14.62 6.39 -7.92
CA ASP A 55 -13.36 7.08 -8.21
C ASP A 55 -13.28 7.46 -9.67
N SER A 56 -12.74 8.65 -9.95
CA SER A 56 -12.32 9.09 -11.27
C SER A 56 -10.94 9.72 -11.19
N MET A 57 -10.03 9.23 -12.03
CA MET A 57 -8.65 9.70 -12.09
C MET A 57 -8.28 9.98 -13.53
N ASP A 58 -7.88 11.22 -13.80
CA ASP A 58 -7.23 11.64 -15.03
C ASP A 58 -5.73 11.79 -14.73
N LEU A 59 -4.87 11.18 -15.53
CA LEU A 59 -3.43 11.16 -15.29
C LEU A 59 -2.67 11.37 -16.59
N ASP A 60 -1.77 12.37 -16.59
CA ASP A 60 -0.65 12.44 -17.49
C ASP A 60 0.37 11.39 -17.03
N GLN A 61 0.37 10.23 -17.68
CA GLN A 61 1.04 9.02 -17.18
C GLN A 61 2.50 8.93 -17.62
N ASP A 62 2.93 9.72 -18.61
CA ASP A 62 4.34 9.73 -19.02
C ASP A 62 5.21 10.63 -18.15
N PHE A 63 4.60 11.53 -17.36
CA PHE A 63 5.26 12.45 -16.42
C PHE A 63 6.32 13.35 -17.09
N THR A 64 6.16 13.65 -18.38
CA THR A 64 7.08 14.47 -19.17
C THR A 64 6.32 15.60 -19.89
N PRO A 65 7.00 16.63 -20.43
CA PRO A 65 6.35 17.64 -21.23
C PRO A 65 6.02 17.19 -22.66
N LYS A 66 6.14 15.90 -22.98
CA LYS A 66 5.80 15.32 -24.28
C LYS A 66 4.35 14.83 -24.28
N SER A 67 3.69 14.92 -25.42
CA SER A 67 2.34 14.37 -25.61
C SER A 67 2.41 12.87 -25.95
N MET A 68 2.77 12.02 -24.95
CA MET A 68 2.93 10.59 -25.18
C MET A 68 1.64 9.82 -24.93
N PHE A 69 1.09 9.86 -23.73
CA PHE A 69 -0.18 9.19 -23.41
C PHE A 69 -0.77 9.67 -22.09
N THR A 70 -2.09 9.68 -22.03
CA THR A 70 -2.88 9.95 -20.83
C THR A 70 -3.71 8.73 -20.46
N MET A 71 -4.06 8.61 -19.19
CA MET A 71 -4.97 7.59 -18.68
C MET A 71 -6.16 8.26 -18.00
N ASN A 72 -7.35 7.81 -18.35
CA ASN A 72 -8.57 8.13 -17.62
C ASN A 72 -9.08 6.85 -16.96
N GLN A 73 -9.02 6.76 -15.64
CA GLN A 73 -9.50 5.58 -14.92
C GLN A 73 -10.74 5.96 -14.10
N THR A 74 -11.80 5.21 -14.28
CA THR A 74 -13.00 5.26 -13.44
C THR A 74 -13.23 3.91 -12.79
N GLN A 75 -13.73 3.91 -11.55
CA GLN A 75 -14.13 2.68 -10.89
C GLN A 75 -15.33 2.90 -9.98
N ASP A 76 -16.23 1.91 -10.00
CA ASP A 76 -17.36 1.80 -9.09
C ASP A 76 -17.20 0.54 -8.25
N GLN A 77 -17.07 0.72 -6.94
CA GLN A 77 -16.85 -0.38 -6.01
C GLN A 77 -17.98 -0.47 -5.00
N TYR A 78 -18.48 -1.69 -4.82
CA TYR A 78 -19.50 -2.05 -3.83
C TYR A 78 -18.95 -3.13 -2.94
N VAL A 79 -18.97 -2.90 -1.63
CA VAL A 79 -18.46 -3.83 -0.63
C VAL A 79 -19.51 -4.09 0.43
N VAL A 80 -19.71 -5.35 0.77
CA VAL A 80 -20.53 -5.79 1.90
C VAL A 80 -19.70 -6.70 2.77
N THR A 81 -19.73 -6.46 4.08
CA THR A 81 -19.11 -7.36 5.05
C THR A 81 -20.11 -7.78 6.12
N GLN A 82 -19.98 -9.00 6.60
CA GLN A 82 -20.76 -9.54 7.69
C GLN A 82 -19.83 -10.30 8.64
N GLU A 83 -19.88 -9.97 9.92
CA GLU A 83 -19.20 -10.73 10.96
C GLU A 83 -20.18 -11.09 12.07
N VAL A 84 -20.15 -12.34 12.51
CA VAL A 84 -20.92 -12.81 13.66
C VAL A 84 -19.96 -13.45 14.66
N VAL A 85 -19.94 -12.92 15.87
CA VAL A 85 -19.05 -13.35 16.96
C VAL A 85 -19.88 -13.94 18.09
N PHE A 86 -19.45 -15.09 18.57
CA PHE A 86 -20.03 -15.85 19.67
C PHE A 86 -19.05 -15.85 20.85
N ARG A 87 -19.51 -15.42 22.03
CA ARG A 87 -18.74 -15.46 23.29
C ARG A 87 -19.56 -16.13 24.37
N PRO A 88 -19.02 -17.15 25.05
CA PRO A 88 -19.66 -17.71 26.25
C PRO A 88 -19.78 -16.63 27.34
N VAL A 89 -20.92 -16.59 28.04
CA VAL A 89 -21.13 -15.69 29.19
C VAL A 89 -20.73 -16.40 30.49
N ASN A 90 -21.17 -17.65 30.64
CA ASN A 90 -20.87 -18.47 31.81
C ASN A 90 -19.69 -19.41 31.49
N HIS A 91 -18.48 -18.98 31.83
CA HIS A 91 -17.27 -19.76 31.63
C HIS A 91 -16.41 -19.79 32.92
N PRO A 92 -15.56 -20.79 33.11
CA PRO A 92 -14.62 -20.80 34.24
C PRO A 92 -13.70 -19.59 34.21
N LYS A 93 -13.32 -19.07 35.38
CA LYS A 93 -12.40 -17.89 35.45
C LYS A 93 -11.05 -18.09 34.76
N TRP A 94 -10.62 -19.36 34.63
CA TRP A 94 -9.36 -19.71 34.00
C TRP A 94 -9.44 -19.87 32.48
N TRP A 95 -10.65 -19.94 31.90
CA TRP A 95 -10.82 -20.09 30.45
C TRP A 95 -11.90 -19.15 29.92
N ASP A 96 -11.60 -18.49 28.82
CA ASP A 96 -12.50 -17.64 28.05
C ASP A 96 -12.29 -17.95 26.55
N SER A 97 -13.26 -17.71 25.71
CA SER A 97 -13.13 -17.97 24.29
C SER A 97 -14.02 -17.09 23.44
N GLN A 98 -13.65 -16.98 22.18
CA GLN A 98 -14.50 -16.42 21.15
C GLN A 98 -14.42 -17.26 19.88
N SER A 99 -15.56 -17.41 19.21
CA SER A 99 -15.66 -17.99 17.87
C SER A 99 -16.37 -17.02 16.97
N GLY A 100 -16.09 -17.05 15.69
CA GLY A 100 -16.78 -16.19 14.75
C GLY A 100 -16.76 -16.72 13.34
N VAL A 101 -17.69 -16.20 12.57
CA VAL A 101 -17.74 -16.36 11.11
C VAL A 101 -17.71 -14.99 10.47
N PHE A 102 -17.02 -14.91 9.36
CA PHE A 102 -16.87 -13.68 8.58
C PHE A 102 -17.19 -13.96 7.12
N ALA A 103 -17.88 -13.03 6.48
CA ALA A 103 -18.12 -13.05 5.05
C ALA A 103 -17.89 -11.64 4.48
N PHE A 104 -17.32 -11.59 3.31
CA PHE A 104 -17.02 -10.38 2.57
C PHE A 104 -17.34 -10.59 1.10
N GLY A 105 -17.97 -9.61 0.47
CA GLY A 105 -18.22 -9.57 -0.96
C GLY A 105 -17.88 -8.21 -1.53
N LYS A 106 -17.12 -8.18 -2.65
CA LYS A 106 -16.76 -6.96 -3.36
C LYS A 106 -17.02 -7.12 -4.85
N LEU A 107 -17.73 -6.16 -5.42
CA LEU A 107 -17.84 -5.96 -6.85
C LEU A 107 -17.11 -4.66 -7.19
N ASN A 108 -16.22 -4.69 -8.18
CA ASN A 108 -15.54 -3.51 -8.70
C ASN A 108 -15.62 -3.50 -10.22
N ASN A 109 -16.30 -2.51 -10.78
CA ASN A 109 -16.31 -2.24 -12.21
C ASN A 109 -15.30 -1.12 -12.47
N MET A 110 -14.32 -1.35 -13.34
CA MET A 110 -13.26 -0.40 -13.64
C MET A 110 -13.12 -0.25 -15.15
N SER A 111 -13.05 1.00 -15.60
CA SER A 111 -12.65 1.35 -16.98
C SER A 111 -11.35 2.13 -16.90
N ALA A 112 -10.35 1.75 -17.68
CA ALA A 112 -9.01 2.34 -17.64
C ALA A 112 -8.46 2.52 -19.08
N PRO A 113 -9.08 3.38 -19.91
CA PRO A 113 -8.56 3.67 -21.23
C PRO A 113 -7.23 4.42 -21.13
N VAL A 114 -6.29 4.01 -22.00
CA VAL A 114 -5.01 4.71 -22.24
C VAL A 114 -5.09 5.36 -23.61
N HIS A 115 -5.00 6.68 -23.65
CA HIS A 115 -5.03 7.45 -24.89
C HIS A 115 -3.60 7.72 -25.36
N PHE A 116 -3.18 7.07 -26.43
CA PHE A 116 -1.92 7.37 -27.10
C PHE A 116 -2.06 8.67 -27.89
N LEU A 117 -1.12 9.57 -27.68
CA LEU A 117 -1.01 10.88 -28.33
C LEU A 117 0.14 10.86 -29.34
N SER A 118 0.31 11.94 -30.09
CA SER A 118 1.22 12.01 -31.25
C SER A 118 2.66 11.57 -30.95
N ASP A 119 3.27 12.04 -29.84
CA ASP A 119 4.64 11.66 -29.46
C ASP A 119 4.74 10.19 -29.04
N GLY A 120 3.70 9.69 -28.35
CA GLY A 120 3.60 8.28 -27.95
C GLY A 120 3.43 7.36 -29.15
N ILE A 121 2.57 7.72 -30.11
CA ILE A 121 2.42 6.98 -31.36
C ILE A 121 3.74 6.91 -32.11
N ASN A 122 4.43 8.04 -32.28
CA ASN A 122 5.67 8.09 -33.03
C ASN A 122 6.84 7.36 -32.34
N SER A 123 6.96 7.45 -31.02
CA SER A 123 8.08 6.87 -30.27
C SER A 123 7.84 5.43 -29.82
N LEU A 124 6.67 5.15 -29.17
CA LEU A 124 6.41 3.86 -28.53
C LEU A 124 5.82 2.82 -29.50
N ILE A 125 5.07 3.25 -30.52
CA ILE A 125 4.41 2.35 -31.47
C ILE A 125 5.21 2.30 -32.76
N LEU A 126 5.26 3.40 -33.52
CA LEU A 126 5.93 3.45 -34.81
C LEU A 126 7.43 3.34 -34.70
N GLY A 127 8.05 3.97 -33.69
CA GLY A 127 9.48 3.88 -33.44
C GLY A 127 9.95 2.45 -33.21
N GLN A 128 9.24 1.71 -32.38
CA GLN A 128 9.54 0.31 -32.11
C GLN A 128 9.27 -0.59 -33.33
N ALA A 129 8.10 -0.44 -33.95
CA ALA A 129 7.76 -1.20 -35.15
C ALA A 129 8.78 -0.98 -36.28
N ASN A 130 9.08 0.27 -36.58
CA ASN A 130 9.99 0.64 -37.66
C ASN A 130 11.47 0.28 -37.38
N ALA A 131 11.89 0.13 -36.12
CA ALA A 131 13.23 -0.34 -35.78
C ALA A 131 13.49 -1.79 -36.22
N HIS A 132 12.43 -2.60 -36.33
CA HIS A 132 12.52 -4.00 -36.78
C HIS A 132 12.23 -4.17 -38.28
N ILE A 133 11.86 -3.12 -39.00
CA ILE A 133 11.57 -3.14 -40.44
C ILE A 133 12.81 -2.66 -41.19
N PRO A 134 13.45 -3.47 -42.05
CA PRO A 134 14.54 -3.02 -42.89
C PRO A 134 14.15 -1.82 -43.77
N GLU A 135 15.04 -0.87 -43.98
CA GLU A 135 14.74 0.37 -44.72
C GLU A 135 14.21 0.14 -46.13
N TRP A 136 14.72 -0.87 -46.81
CA TRP A 136 14.29 -1.21 -48.18
C TRP A 136 12.85 -1.73 -48.25
N VAL A 137 12.25 -2.18 -47.13
CA VAL A 137 10.84 -2.61 -47.05
C VAL A 137 9.92 -1.39 -46.94
N GLY A 138 10.42 -0.23 -46.46
CA GLY A 138 9.65 0.97 -46.24
C GLY A 138 9.42 1.26 -44.74
N ARG A 139 8.51 2.19 -44.45
CA ARG A 139 8.18 2.60 -43.07
C ARG A 139 6.68 2.46 -42.86
N LEU A 140 6.35 2.00 -41.65
CA LEU A 140 4.99 1.93 -41.14
C LEU A 140 4.52 3.32 -40.70
N SER A 141 3.28 3.67 -40.99
CA SER A 141 2.60 4.87 -40.51
C SER A 141 1.18 4.57 -40.07
N LEU A 142 0.64 5.34 -39.13
CA LEU A 142 -0.76 5.33 -38.72
C LEU A 142 -1.50 6.51 -39.31
N GLN A 143 -2.81 6.37 -39.48
CA GLN A 143 -3.70 7.45 -39.91
C GLN A 143 -4.06 8.36 -38.74
N GLU A 144 -4.17 7.78 -37.55
CA GLU A 144 -4.57 8.45 -36.33
C GLU A 144 -3.41 9.25 -35.73
N ASP A 145 -3.68 10.49 -35.34
CA ASP A 145 -2.79 11.32 -34.50
C ASP A 145 -2.98 11.05 -33.00
N ASN A 146 -4.10 10.41 -32.63
CA ASN A 146 -4.40 9.90 -31.30
C ASN A 146 -5.38 8.75 -31.38
N PHE A 147 -5.28 7.77 -30.49
CA PHE A 147 -6.25 6.69 -30.35
C PHE A 147 -6.25 6.11 -28.93
N PRO A 148 -7.41 5.61 -28.42
CA PRO A 148 -7.49 4.94 -27.14
C PRO A 148 -7.20 3.44 -27.28
N ILE A 149 -6.49 2.89 -26.31
CA ILE A 149 -6.59 1.49 -25.91
C ILE A 149 -7.61 1.45 -24.78
N THR A 150 -8.81 0.99 -25.03
CA THR A 150 -9.84 0.81 -24.02
C THR A 150 -9.57 -0.47 -23.23
N SER A 151 -9.78 -0.44 -21.91
CA SER A 151 -9.66 -1.61 -21.06
C SER A 151 -10.72 -1.53 -19.97
N ASP A 152 -11.69 -2.44 -20.06
CA ASP A 152 -12.78 -2.55 -19.10
C ASP A 152 -12.65 -3.84 -18.31
N PHE A 153 -12.79 -3.71 -17.00
CA PHE A 153 -12.65 -4.81 -16.05
C PHE A 153 -13.85 -4.90 -15.13
N ARG A 154 -14.24 -6.12 -14.82
CA ARG A 154 -15.18 -6.42 -13.76
C ARG A 154 -14.56 -7.43 -12.83
N PHE A 155 -14.30 -7.01 -11.59
CA PHE A 155 -13.76 -7.86 -10.54
C PHE A 155 -14.87 -8.25 -9.57
N TRP A 156 -14.89 -9.50 -9.21
CA TRP A 156 -15.69 -10.02 -8.12
C TRP A 156 -14.76 -10.75 -7.16
N THR A 157 -14.76 -10.31 -5.90
CA THR A 157 -14.02 -10.96 -4.83
C THR A 157 -14.99 -11.37 -3.73
N TYR A 158 -14.87 -12.57 -3.23
CA TYR A 158 -15.52 -12.97 -1.98
C TYR A 158 -14.52 -13.62 -1.03
N ASN A 159 -14.78 -13.49 0.27
CA ASN A 159 -14.05 -14.17 1.32
C ASN A 159 -15.05 -14.73 2.35
N VAL A 160 -14.85 -15.97 2.77
CA VAL A 160 -15.59 -16.59 3.87
C VAL A 160 -14.59 -17.18 4.82
N ALA A 161 -14.74 -16.87 6.12
CA ALA A 161 -13.84 -17.36 7.13
C ALA A 161 -14.58 -17.84 8.39
N ALA A 162 -13.97 -18.81 9.07
CA ALA A 162 -14.34 -19.21 10.41
C ALA A 162 -13.11 -19.14 11.31
N TYR A 163 -13.29 -18.68 12.54
CA TYR A 163 -12.18 -18.56 13.48
C TYR A 163 -12.61 -18.91 14.90
N HIS A 164 -11.61 -19.32 15.67
CA HIS A 164 -11.75 -19.55 17.10
C HIS A 164 -10.50 -19.09 17.83
N GLU A 165 -10.67 -18.53 19.03
CA GLU A 165 -9.60 -18.12 19.93
C GLU A 165 -9.98 -18.45 21.38
N SER A 166 -9.09 -19.16 22.10
CA SER A 166 -9.21 -19.52 23.53
C SER A 166 -8.15 -18.80 24.33
N TYR A 167 -8.54 -18.34 25.51
CA TYR A 167 -7.69 -17.61 26.46
C TYR A 167 -7.66 -18.39 27.77
N PHE A 168 -6.45 -18.80 28.21
CA PHE A 168 -6.24 -19.57 29.43
C PHE A 168 -5.49 -18.71 30.46
N ARG A 169 -6.16 -18.39 31.57
CA ARG A 169 -5.58 -17.64 32.71
C ARG A 169 -5.08 -18.64 33.75
N LEU A 170 -3.76 -18.84 33.81
CA LEU A 170 -3.10 -19.80 34.66
C LEU A 170 -2.12 -19.08 35.61
N GLY A 171 -2.62 -18.66 36.75
CA GLY A 171 -1.85 -17.85 37.71
C GLY A 171 -1.44 -16.51 37.08
N ARG A 172 -0.14 -16.32 36.83
CA ARG A 172 0.44 -15.12 36.25
C ARG A 172 0.50 -15.19 34.69
N TRP A 173 0.09 -16.30 34.11
CA TRP A 173 0.12 -16.52 32.68
C TRP A 173 -1.26 -16.28 32.06
N LEU A 174 -1.27 -15.61 30.93
CA LEU A 174 -2.37 -15.59 29.98
C LEU A 174 -1.87 -16.23 28.68
N LEU A 175 -2.34 -17.43 28.39
CA LEU A 175 -2.03 -18.15 27.16
C LEU A 175 -3.17 -17.96 26.18
N THR A 176 -2.86 -17.74 24.92
CA THR A 176 -3.85 -17.63 23.84
C THR A 176 -3.52 -18.66 22.77
N ALA A 177 -4.52 -19.43 22.36
CA ALA A 177 -4.44 -20.30 21.20
C ALA A 177 -5.64 -20.03 20.28
N GLY A 178 -5.36 -19.77 19.02
CA GLY A 178 -6.39 -19.46 18.05
C GLY A 178 -6.05 -19.95 16.64
N PHE A 179 -7.05 -19.98 15.80
CA PHE A 179 -6.91 -20.23 14.38
C PHE A 179 -8.00 -19.48 13.60
N ARG A 180 -7.70 -19.21 12.34
CA ARG A 180 -8.66 -18.76 11.34
C ARG A 180 -8.46 -19.58 10.08
N LEU A 181 -9.56 -20.05 9.51
CA LEU A 181 -9.61 -20.70 8.21
C LEU A 181 -10.30 -19.73 7.25
N ASP A 182 -9.60 -19.32 6.23
CA ASP A 182 -10.03 -18.37 5.23
C ASP A 182 -10.13 -19.02 3.86
N HIS A 183 -11.26 -18.82 3.17
CA HIS A 183 -11.42 -19.17 1.77
C HIS A 183 -11.78 -17.91 0.98
N GLU A 184 -10.98 -17.59 -0.04
CA GLU A 184 -11.17 -16.43 -0.89
C GLU A 184 -11.26 -16.86 -2.36
N GLY A 185 -12.13 -16.22 -3.12
CA GLY A 185 -12.24 -16.37 -4.55
C GLY A 185 -12.20 -15.01 -5.23
N ASP A 186 -11.32 -14.88 -6.22
CA ASP A 186 -11.16 -13.71 -7.06
C ASP A 186 -11.49 -14.06 -8.51
N PHE A 187 -12.30 -13.23 -9.13
CA PHE A 187 -12.72 -13.36 -10.53
C PHE A 187 -12.49 -12.04 -11.24
N MET A 188 -11.94 -12.11 -12.43
CA MET A 188 -11.75 -10.96 -13.31
C MET A 188 -12.34 -11.28 -14.68
N LYS A 189 -13.29 -10.45 -15.13
CA LYS A 189 -13.65 -10.37 -16.55
C LYS A 189 -12.99 -9.13 -17.12
N TYR A 190 -12.43 -9.26 -18.32
CA TYR A 190 -11.74 -8.16 -19.01
C TYR A 190 -12.11 -8.09 -20.47
N ASP A 191 -12.11 -6.88 -21.01
CA ASP A 191 -12.32 -6.57 -22.41
C ASP A 191 -11.45 -5.36 -22.77
N SER A 192 -10.40 -5.59 -23.56
CA SER A 192 -9.51 -4.54 -24.03
C SER A 192 -9.55 -4.49 -25.56
N ARG A 193 -9.60 -3.27 -26.13
CA ARG A 193 -9.75 -3.04 -27.57
C ARG A 193 -8.94 -1.85 -28.04
N ALA A 194 -8.45 -1.95 -29.28
CA ALA A 194 -7.87 -0.84 -30.02
C ALA A 194 -8.20 -0.99 -31.51
N ASP A 195 -8.60 0.12 -32.11
CA ASP A 195 -8.90 0.23 -33.55
C ASP A 195 -7.98 1.27 -34.15
N ILE A 196 -7.23 0.88 -35.19
CA ILE A 196 -6.28 1.75 -35.90
C ILE A 196 -6.33 1.50 -37.41
N HIS A 197 -5.85 2.49 -38.18
CA HIS A 197 -5.61 2.37 -39.60
C HIS A 197 -4.12 2.60 -39.88
N PHE A 198 -3.49 1.66 -40.59
CA PHE A 198 -2.06 1.68 -40.83
C PHE A 198 -1.71 1.40 -42.28
N LYS A 199 -0.54 1.88 -42.72
CA LYS A 199 -0.01 1.57 -44.07
C LYS A 199 1.51 1.54 -44.06
N MET A 200 2.07 0.84 -45.03
CA MET A 200 3.48 0.99 -45.40
C MET A 200 3.66 2.13 -46.39
N SER A 201 4.83 2.73 -46.45
CA SER A 201 5.15 3.88 -47.30
C SER A 201 4.92 3.66 -48.79
N TYR A 202 4.89 2.41 -49.26
CA TYR A 202 4.60 2.03 -50.65
C TYR A 202 3.11 1.83 -50.94
N MET A 203 2.23 1.89 -49.94
CA MET A 203 0.78 1.70 -50.10
C MET A 203 0.08 3.06 -50.24
N SER A 204 -0.95 3.10 -51.12
CA SER A 204 -1.81 4.28 -51.29
C SER A 204 -2.78 4.46 -50.14
N ASP A 205 -3.39 3.34 -49.69
CA ASP A 205 -4.51 3.35 -48.76
C ASP A 205 -4.14 2.77 -47.40
N TYR A 206 -4.82 3.26 -46.36
CA TYR A 206 -4.70 2.72 -45.00
C TYR A 206 -5.56 1.43 -44.86
N THR A 207 -5.00 0.47 -44.15
CA THR A 207 -5.66 -0.81 -43.84
C THR A 207 -6.17 -0.76 -42.40
N PRO A 208 -7.45 -1.08 -42.13
CA PRO A 208 -7.98 -1.13 -40.78
C PRO A 208 -7.47 -2.37 -40.03
N LEU A 209 -7.21 -2.18 -38.75
CA LEU A 209 -6.86 -3.24 -37.79
C LEU A 209 -7.62 -3.03 -36.49
N SER A 210 -8.53 -3.96 -36.20
CA SER A 210 -9.16 -4.09 -34.89
C SER A 210 -8.45 -5.17 -34.09
N THR A 211 -7.96 -4.80 -32.91
CA THR A 211 -7.32 -5.73 -31.98
C THR A 211 -8.14 -5.83 -30.71
N THR A 212 -8.44 -7.05 -30.29
CA THR A 212 -9.21 -7.32 -29.07
C THR A 212 -8.47 -8.31 -28.18
N PHE A 213 -8.61 -8.12 -26.87
CA PHE A 213 -8.12 -9.02 -25.85
C PHE A 213 -9.16 -9.10 -24.74
N ALA A 214 -10.03 -10.11 -24.80
CA ALA A 214 -11.15 -10.26 -23.88
C ALA A 214 -11.20 -11.68 -23.33
N GLY A 215 -11.70 -11.82 -22.10
CA GLY A 215 -11.80 -13.11 -21.45
C GLY A 215 -12.17 -13.00 -19.98
N HIS A 216 -11.89 -14.05 -19.24
CA HIS A 216 -12.06 -14.10 -17.79
C HIS A 216 -10.97 -14.97 -17.16
N GLU A 217 -10.63 -14.63 -15.93
CA GLU A 217 -9.68 -15.36 -15.08
C GLU A 217 -10.26 -15.54 -13.69
N SER A 218 -9.84 -16.58 -13.00
CA SER A 218 -10.23 -16.83 -11.60
C SER A 218 -9.09 -17.41 -10.80
N GLU A 219 -9.09 -17.10 -9.50
CA GLU A 219 -8.18 -17.66 -8.50
C GLU A 219 -8.96 -18.00 -7.23
N HIS A 220 -8.49 -19.03 -6.53
CA HIS A 220 -9.06 -19.44 -5.25
C HIS A 220 -7.95 -19.74 -4.26
N PHE A 221 -8.12 -19.25 -3.04
CA PHE A 221 -7.11 -19.37 -1.99
C PHE A 221 -7.76 -19.94 -0.73
N LEU A 222 -7.14 -20.97 -0.16
CA LEU A 222 -7.49 -21.50 1.16
C LEU A 222 -6.30 -21.30 2.09
N GLN A 223 -6.52 -20.59 3.21
CA GLN A 223 -5.48 -20.27 4.17
C GLN A 223 -5.86 -20.69 5.57
N PHE A 224 -4.95 -21.40 6.23
CA PHE A 224 -5.03 -21.71 7.66
C PHE A 224 -4.05 -20.81 8.41
N LEU A 225 -4.57 -20.03 9.36
CA LEU A 225 -3.86 -18.97 10.08
C LEU A 225 -3.86 -19.24 11.57
N PRO A 226 -2.93 -20.05 12.09
CA PRO A 226 -2.78 -20.31 13.52
C PRO A 226 -2.14 -19.12 14.22
N LYS A 227 -2.48 -18.96 15.52
CA LYS A 227 -1.88 -17.99 16.44
C LYS A 227 -1.70 -18.63 17.80
N LEU A 228 -0.51 -18.46 18.38
CA LEU A 228 -0.19 -18.81 19.77
C LEU A 228 0.46 -17.60 20.43
N SER A 229 0.05 -17.28 21.64
CA SER A 229 0.74 -16.27 22.43
C SER A 229 0.72 -16.60 23.94
N ALA A 230 1.73 -16.09 24.65
CA ALA A 230 1.84 -16.18 26.09
C ALA A 230 2.19 -14.79 26.63
N ILE A 231 1.45 -14.36 27.65
CA ILE A 231 1.75 -13.15 28.42
C ILE A 231 2.01 -13.59 29.86
N TYR A 232 3.14 -13.13 30.41
CA TYR A 232 3.51 -13.34 31.81
C TYR A 232 3.42 -12.04 32.58
N ASP A 233 2.62 -12.00 33.63
CA ASP A 233 2.58 -10.87 34.56
C ASP A 233 3.71 -11.01 35.59
N ALA A 234 4.79 -10.25 35.35
CA ALA A 234 5.97 -10.23 36.18
C ALA A 234 5.89 -9.19 37.33
N SER A 235 4.75 -8.55 37.53
CA SER A 235 4.55 -7.61 38.63
C SER A 235 4.79 -8.31 39.98
N PHE A 236 5.70 -7.80 40.78
CA PHE A 236 6.12 -8.43 42.05
C PHE A 236 6.03 -7.47 43.23
N GLY A 237 5.98 -8.04 44.46
CA GLY A 237 5.95 -7.29 45.71
C GLY A 237 4.82 -6.26 45.73
N SER A 238 5.16 -5.04 46.10
CA SER A 238 4.21 -3.91 46.19
C SER A 238 3.99 -3.16 44.85
N MET A 239 4.48 -3.66 43.71
CA MET A 239 4.28 -3.00 42.42
C MET A 239 2.79 -2.72 42.10
N PRO A 240 1.86 -3.70 42.20
CA PRO A 240 0.46 -3.43 41.91
C PRO A 240 -0.16 -2.39 42.84
N GLU A 241 0.19 -2.41 44.14
CA GLU A 241 -0.30 -1.44 45.14
C GLU A 241 0.23 -0.02 44.86
N ARG A 242 1.40 0.08 44.24
CA ARG A 242 1.99 1.35 43.79
C ARG A 242 1.51 1.81 42.44
N GLY A 243 0.60 1.07 41.80
CA GLY A 243 0.11 1.35 40.44
C GLY A 243 1.13 1.05 39.35
N GLU A 244 2.00 0.07 39.58
CA GLU A 244 3.02 -0.39 38.63
C GLU A 244 2.67 -1.77 38.08
N SER A 245 2.98 -2.02 36.82
CA SER A 245 2.75 -3.30 36.15
C SER A 245 3.91 -3.61 35.20
N LEU A 246 4.41 -4.84 35.25
CA LEU A 246 5.45 -5.35 34.36
C LEU A 246 4.95 -6.63 33.70
N LYS A 247 4.90 -6.67 32.38
CA LYS A 247 4.44 -7.83 31.59
C LYS A 247 5.45 -8.14 30.50
N PHE A 248 5.67 -9.43 30.27
CA PHE A 248 6.41 -9.95 29.12
C PHE A 248 5.47 -10.77 28.26
N TYR A 249 5.72 -10.79 26.95
CA TYR A 249 4.96 -11.60 26.04
C TYR A 249 5.83 -12.24 24.95
N ALA A 250 5.33 -13.35 24.43
CA ALA A 250 5.84 -13.98 23.22
C ALA A 250 4.65 -14.40 22.36
N SER A 251 4.77 -14.27 21.06
CA SER A 251 3.75 -14.71 20.12
C SER A 251 4.35 -15.31 18.87
N VAL A 252 3.61 -16.23 18.27
CA VAL A 252 3.82 -16.71 16.92
C VAL A 252 2.48 -16.72 16.20
N SER A 253 2.43 -16.15 14.99
CA SER A 253 1.24 -16.10 14.18
C SER A 253 1.55 -16.25 12.71
N ARG A 254 0.61 -16.82 11.95
CA ARG A 254 0.67 -16.82 10.50
C ARG A 254 -0.38 -15.85 9.95
N GLY A 255 0.06 -14.98 9.04
CA GLY A 255 -0.77 -14.08 8.26
C GLY A 255 -0.63 -14.33 6.77
N TYR A 256 -1.54 -13.76 5.97
CA TYR A 256 -1.41 -13.76 4.52
C TYR A 256 -1.93 -12.46 3.92
N LYS A 257 -1.48 -12.18 2.70
CA LYS A 257 -2.01 -11.16 1.82
C LYS A 257 -2.48 -11.85 0.54
N SER A 258 -3.69 -11.56 0.10
CA SER A 258 -4.31 -12.22 -1.06
C SER A 258 -3.48 -12.07 -2.32
N GLY A 259 -3.59 -13.04 -3.21
CA GLY A 259 -3.18 -12.91 -4.59
C GLY A 259 -4.11 -12.01 -5.40
N GLY A 260 -4.00 -12.02 -6.71
CA GLY A 260 -4.88 -11.25 -7.57
C GLY A 260 -4.38 -11.14 -9.01
N PHE A 261 -4.82 -10.07 -9.68
CA PHE A 261 -4.57 -9.81 -11.10
C PHE A 261 -3.95 -8.44 -11.33
N ASN A 262 -2.97 -8.38 -12.22
CA ASN A 262 -2.32 -7.14 -12.69
C ASN A 262 -3.09 -6.53 -13.86
N SER A 263 -4.11 -5.74 -13.60
CA SER A 263 -4.89 -5.07 -14.66
C SER A 263 -4.11 -3.98 -15.40
N GLN A 264 -3.11 -3.39 -14.78
CA GLN A 264 -2.36 -2.25 -15.34
C GLN A 264 -1.50 -2.60 -16.56
N ILE A 265 -1.18 -3.88 -16.79
CA ILE A 265 -0.37 -4.31 -17.94
C ILE A 265 -1.21 -4.72 -19.16
N PHE A 266 -2.54 -4.62 -19.09
CA PHE A 266 -3.41 -5.04 -20.20
C PHE A 266 -3.25 -4.13 -21.43
N SER A 267 -2.99 -2.84 -21.25
CA SER A 267 -2.65 -1.93 -22.34
C SER A 267 -1.36 -2.34 -23.06
N ASP A 268 -0.34 -2.75 -22.31
CA ASP A 268 0.92 -3.23 -22.89
C ASP A 268 0.72 -4.56 -23.64
N ILE A 269 -0.12 -5.47 -23.11
CA ILE A 269 -0.47 -6.72 -23.80
C ILE A 269 -1.17 -6.43 -25.12
N LEU A 270 -2.16 -5.52 -25.11
CA LEU A 270 -2.90 -5.18 -26.32
C LEU A 270 -2.03 -4.45 -27.33
N GLN A 271 -1.15 -3.54 -26.90
CA GLN A 271 -0.18 -2.88 -27.76
C GLN A 271 0.70 -3.90 -28.48
N ASN A 272 1.24 -4.89 -27.76
CA ASN A 272 2.05 -5.96 -28.36
C ASN A 272 1.25 -6.80 -29.37
N LYS A 273 -0.01 -7.14 -29.06
CA LYS A 273 -0.90 -7.85 -30.01
C LYS A 273 -1.20 -7.03 -31.26
N MET A 274 -1.42 -5.74 -31.10
CA MET A 274 -1.63 -4.80 -32.21
C MET A 274 -0.39 -4.70 -33.11
N MET A 275 0.80 -4.56 -32.54
CA MET A 275 2.06 -4.55 -33.30
C MET A 275 2.27 -5.86 -34.05
N LYS A 276 2.03 -7.01 -33.42
CA LYS A 276 2.07 -8.32 -34.08
C LYS A 276 1.08 -8.41 -35.24
N GLY A 277 -0.18 -7.97 -35.03
CA GLY A 277 -1.20 -7.97 -36.08
C GLY A 277 -0.83 -7.11 -37.29
N MET A 278 -0.18 -5.94 -37.07
CA MET A 278 0.35 -5.13 -38.18
C MET A 278 1.43 -5.88 -38.96
N MET A 279 2.39 -6.51 -38.28
CA MET A 279 3.49 -7.27 -38.93
C MET A 279 2.99 -8.48 -39.70
N GLU A 280 2.04 -9.23 -39.16
CA GLU A 280 1.42 -10.39 -39.81
C GLU A 280 0.70 -10.03 -41.12
N LYS A 281 0.06 -8.86 -41.19
CA LYS A 281 -0.58 -8.36 -42.41
C LYS A 281 0.40 -8.16 -43.58
N PHE A 282 1.69 -7.97 -43.27
CA PHE A 282 2.76 -7.83 -44.26
C PHE A 282 3.55 -9.12 -44.50
N GLY A 283 3.13 -10.26 -43.93
CA GLY A 283 3.86 -11.52 -44.06
C GLY A 283 5.21 -11.52 -43.30
N MET A 284 5.45 -10.53 -42.47
CA MET A 284 6.58 -10.47 -41.57
C MET A 284 6.24 -11.26 -40.31
N GLY A 285 6.56 -12.55 -40.29
CA GLY A 285 6.30 -13.41 -39.14
C GLY A 285 7.01 -12.85 -37.90
N SER A 286 6.29 -12.63 -36.83
CA SER A 286 6.89 -12.33 -35.55
C SER A 286 7.69 -13.55 -35.11
N GLY A 287 9.00 -13.41 -34.95
CA GLY A 287 9.79 -14.40 -34.21
C GLY A 287 9.10 -14.70 -32.88
N SER A 288 9.17 -15.94 -32.43
CA SER A 288 8.56 -16.44 -31.18
C SER A 288 8.94 -15.56 -29.98
N GLN A 289 8.25 -14.43 -29.80
CA GLN A 289 8.21 -13.75 -28.52
C GLN A 289 7.12 -14.44 -27.71
N ASN A 290 7.45 -14.85 -26.49
CA ASN A 290 6.47 -15.40 -25.55
C ASN A 290 5.33 -14.38 -25.39
N GLU A 291 4.17 -14.68 -25.97
CA GLU A 291 2.98 -13.85 -25.79
C GLU A 291 2.59 -13.83 -24.31
N MET A 292 2.56 -12.65 -23.72
CA MET A 292 2.03 -12.50 -22.37
C MET A 292 0.52 -12.79 -22.42
N THR A 293 0.11 -13.80 -21.69
CA THR A 293 -1.31 -14.21 -21.57
C THR A 293 -1.92 -13.57 -20.31
N ALA A 294 -3.26 -13.54 -20.23
CA ALA A 294 -3.95 -13.08 -19.03
C ALA A 294 -3.58 -13.93 -17.79
N ALA A 295 -3.29 -15.21 -17.97
CA ALA A 295 -2.81 -16.06 -16.88
C ALA A 295 -1.46 -15.59 -16.29
N ALA A 296 -0.58 -15.00 -17.11
CA ALA A 296 0.68 -14.42 -16.66
C ALA A 296 0.51 -13.13 -15.84
N THR A 297 -0.70 -12.55 -15.83
CA THR A 297 -1.00 -11.36 -15.01
C THR A 297 -1.31 -11.70 -13.55
N LYS A 298 -1.47 -12.99 -13.21
CA LYS A 298 -1.78 -13.48 -11.87
C LYS A 298 -0.58 -13.38 -10.95
N TYR A 299 -0.84 -13.04 -9.68
CA TYR A 299 0.17 -13.16 -8.63
C TYR A 299 -0.41 -13.93 -7.42
N LYS A 300 0.46 -14.68 -6.77
CA LYS A 300 0.12 -15.61 -5.68
C LYS A 300 -0.05 -14.87 -4.35
N PRO A 301 -0.80 -15.45 -3.39
CA PRO A 301 -0.81 -14.97 -2.02
C PRO A 301 0.59 -14.96 -1.41
N GLU A 302 0.90 -13.87 -0.74
CA GLU A 302 2.03 -13.79 0.18
C GLU A 302 1.62 -14.38 1.52
N THR A 303 2.45 -15.20 2.14
CA THR A 303 2.21 -15.76 3.47
C THR A 303 3.40 -15.49 4.37
N CYS A 304 3.14 -15.00 5.58
CA CYS A 304 4.16 -14.67 6.56
C CYS A 304 3.92 -15.43 7.87
N VAL A 305 5.02 -15.84 8.50
CA VAL A 305 5.03 -16.29 9.89
C VAL A 305 5.82 -15.25 10.69
N ASP A 306 5.15 -14.70 11.67
CA ASP A 306 5.69 -13.70 12.58
C ASP A 306 5.99 -14.31 13.94
N HIS A 307 7.19 -14.05 14.46
CA HIS A 307 7.65 -14.40 15.80
C HIS A 307 7.98 -13.11 16.53
N GLU A 308 7.35 -12.87 17.65
CA GLU A 308 7.55 -11.64 18.42
C GLU A 308 7.74 -11.96 19.91
N VAL A 309 8.66 -11.24 20.54
CA VAL A 309 8.85 -11.26 21.99
C VAL A 309 9.02 -9.82 22.49
N GLY A 310 8.44 -9.51 23.62
CA GLY A 310 8.53 -8.15 24.15
C GLY A 310 8.16 -8.03 25.61
N GLY A 311 8.28 -6.81 26.10
CA GLY A 311 7.91 -6.46 27.45
C GLY A 311 7.33 -5.05 27.53
N ARG A 312 6.47 -4.83 28.51
CA ARG A 312 5.86 -3.54 28.80
C ARG A 312 5.87 -3.28 30.30
N TRP A 313 6.38 -2.12 30.68
CA TRP A 313 6.30 -1.59 32.02
C TRP A 313 5.47 -0.33 32.05
N SER A 314 4.48 -0.29 32.93
CA SER A 314 3.65 0.89 33.16
C SER A 314 3.63 1.29 34.62
N MET A 315 3.60 2.61 34.91
CA MET A 315 3.54 3.17 36.23
C MET A 315 2.54 4.33 36.26
N ARG A 316 1.68 4.32 37.29
CA ARG A 316 0.78 5.43 37.65
C ARG A 316 0.93 5.78 39.08
N ARG A 317 1.77 6.79 39.39
CA ARG A 317 2.11 7.17 40.76
C ARG A 317 2.40 8.65 40.90
N ALA A 318 1.90 9.29 41.95
CA ALA A 318 2.19 10.70 42.28
C ALA A 318 1.95 11.68 41.12
N GLY A 319 0.90 11.43 40.32
CA GLY A 319 0.58 12.23 39.16
C GLY A 319 1.43 11.95 37.91
N HIS A 320 2.40 11.02 38.01
CA HIS A 320 3.10 10.51 36.84
C HIS A 320 2.33 9.35 36.22
N PHE A 321 2.28 9.34 34.92
CA PHE A 321 1.94 8.20 34.07
C PHE A 321 3.13 7.92 33.17
N LEU A 322 3.73 6.74 33.31
CA LEU A 322 4.84 6.28 32.45
C LEU A 322 4.47 4.94 31.86
N ASP A 323 4.73 4.80 30.59
CA ASP A 323 4.53 3.55 29.82
C ASP A 323 5.74 3.35 28.94
N VAL A 324 6.41 2.21 29.08
CA VAL A 324 7.58 1.84 28.28
C VAL A 324 7.35 0.43 27.73
N SER A 325 7.51 0.25 26.45
CA SER A 325 7.49 -1.07 25.79
C SER A 325 8.72 -1.25 24.90
N ALA A 326 9.14 -2.50 24.76
CA ALA A 326 10.15 -2.90 23.80
C ALA A 326 9.83 -4.30 23.29
N ASN A 327 10.06 -4.53 22.01
CA ASN A 327 9.86 -5.82 21.35
C ASN A 327 10.95 -6.11 20.32
N ALA A 328 11.15 -7.39 20.07
CA ALA A 328 11.94 -7.92 18.97
C ALA A 328 11.03 -8.80 18.11
N PHE A 329 11.14 -8.69 16.80
CA PHE A 329 10.37 -9.50 15.87
C PHE A 329 11.25 -10.18 14.82
N TYR A 330 10.76 -11.31 14.32
CA TYR A 330 11.34 -12.05 13.21
C TYR A 330 10.22 -12.55 12.30
N VAL A 331 10.10 -11.98 11.12
CA VAL A 331 9.08 -12.29 10.12
C VAL A 331 9.70 -13.05 8.97
N LEU A 332 9.11 -14.18 8.61
CA LEU A 332 9.48 -14.98 7.43
C LEU A 332 8.32 -14.96 6.45
N CYS A 333 8.54 -14.44 5.24
CA CYS A 333 7.53 -14.42 4.17
C CYS A 333 7.89 -15.34 3.02
N LYS A 334 6.87 -15.96 2.43
CA LYS A 334 6.93 -16.72 1.17
C LYS A 334 6.08 -15.99 0.13
N ASN A 335 6.52 -16.03 -1.12
CA ASN A 335 5.88 -15.35 -2.22
C ASN A 335 5.69 -13.84 -1.94
N GLN A 336 6.72 -13.20 -1.36
CA GLN A 336 6.70 -11.78 -1.05
C GLN A 336 6.19 -10.98 -2.26
N GLN A 337 5.10 -10.24 -2.08
CA GLN A 337 4.56 -9.40 -3.13
C GLN A 337 5.37 -8.10 -3.21
N ILE A 338 5.93 -7.85 -4.37
CA ILE A 338 6.70 -6.64 -4.66
C ILE A 338 6.18 -5.97 -5.93
N THR A 339 6.28 -4.66 -5.97
CA THR A 339 6.00 -3.90 -7.19
C THR A 339 7.23 -3.92 -8.07
N VAL A 340 7.08 -4.42 -9.29
CA VAL A 340 8.12 -4.40 -10.31
C VAL A 340 7.65 -3.58 -11.51
N PHE A 341 8.60 -3.06 -12.27
CA PHE A 341 8.32 -2.30 -13.47
C PHE A 341 8.67 -3.18 -14.68
N PRO A 342 7.75 -3.37 -15.65
CA PRO A 342 8.01 -4.13 -16.84
C PRO A 342 9.28 -3.64 -17.55
N TYR A 343 10.03 -4.56 -18.12
CA TYR A 343 11.25 -4.23 -18.85
C TYR A 343 10.93 -3.58 -20.20
N GLY A 344 11.79 -2.66 -20.62
CA GLY A 344 11.62 -1.92 -21.86
C GLY A 344 10.77 -0.67 -21.70
N ASN A 345 10.02 -0.34 -22.75
CA ASN A 345 9.18 0.87 -22.79
C ASN A 345 7.75 0.64 -22.24
N GLY A 346 7.55 -0.38 -21.40
CA GLY A 346 6.27 -0.63 -20.74
C GLY A 346 5.83 0.56 -19.89
N THR A 347 4.53 0.81 -19.89
CA THR A 347 3.92 1.96 -19.22
C THR A 347 3.38 1.63 -17.84
N GLY A 348 3.21 0.33 -17.54
CA GLY A 348 2.61 -0.16 -16.32
C GLY A 348 3.61 -0.59 -15.26
N ARG A 349 3.13 -0.68 -14.03
CA ARG A 349 3.74 -1.41 -12.93
C ARG A 349 2.95 -2.67 -12.68
N MET A 350 3.61 -3.73 -12.20
CA MET A 350 2.92 -4.97 -11.87
C MET A 350 3.36 -5.49 -10.51
N MET A 351 2.49 -6.26 -9.88
CA MET A 351 2.81 -7.04 -8.70
C MET A 351 3.45 -8.35 -9.14
N ALA A 352 4.62 -8.64 -8.61
CA ALA A 352 5.29 -9.93 -8.79
C ALA A 352 5.50 -10.60 -7.43
N ASN A 353 5.78 -11.89 -7.43
CA ASN A 353 6.14 -12.62 -6.23
C ASN A 353 7.65 -12.86 -6.21
N ALA A 354 8.35 -12.27 -5.25
CA ALA A 354 9.67 -12.73 -4.84
C ALA A 354 9.55 -14.10 -4.15
N GLY A 355 10.60 -14.92 -4.17
CA GLY A 355 10.57 -16.26 -3.61
C GLY A 355 10.31 -16.24 -2.10
N ARG A 356 11.31 -15.81 -1.31
CA ARG A 356 11.24 -15.72 0.14
C ARG A 356 11.93 -14.46 0.65
N SER A 357 11.42 -13.93 1.77
CA SER A 357 12.04 -12.81 2.46
C SER A 357 12.07 -13.01 3.97
N ARG A 358 12.89 -12.23 4.67
CA ARG A 358 12.91 -12.12 6.11
C ARG A 358 12.97 -10.67 6.55
N SER A 359 12.37 -10.37 7.67
CA SER A 359 12.53 -9.11 8.39
C SER A 359 12.85 -9.41 9.84
N LEU A 360 13.92 -8.80 10.35
CA LEU A 360 14.30 -8.85 11.76
C LEU A 360 14.38 -7.44 12.28
N GLY A 361 13.82 -7.17 13.46
CA GLY A 361 13.85 -5.84 14.01
C GLY A 361 13.68 -5.76 15.50
N LEU A 362 13.94 -4.57 16.02
CA LEU A 362 13.72 -4.14 17.40
C LEU A 362 12.92 -2.86 17.38
N GLU A 363 11.95 -2.76 18.28
CA GLU A 363 11.12 -1.56 18.46
C GLU A 363 11.05 -1.21 19.95
N ALA A 364 10.98 0.07 20.24
CA ALA A 364 10.80 0.59 21.59
C ALA A 364 9.91 1.82 21.59
N GLU A 365 9.06 1.93 22.61
CA GLU A 365 8.16 3.06 22.79
C GLU A 365 8.22 3.55 24.23
N LEU A 366 8.08 4.87 24.41
CA LEU A 366 8.00 5.54 25.69
C LEU A 366 6.88 6.59 25.61
N SER A 367 6.02 6.60 26.63
CA SER A 367 5.02 7.65 26.84
C SER A 367 5.06 8.09 28.30
N TRP A 368 5.33 9.36 28.55
CA TRP A 368 5.35 9.93 29.88
C TRP A 368 4.46 11.16 29.99
N ARG A 369 3.62 11.18 31.01
CA ARG A 369 2.73 12.29 31.36
C ARG A 369 2.96 12.68 32.81
N TRP A 370 3.13 13.97 33.09
CA TRP A 370 3.19 14.51 34.41
C TRP A 370 2.67 15.92 34.46
N LYS A 371 1.55 16.14 35.17
CA LYS A 371 0.83 17.43 35.17
C LYS A 371 0.56 17.87 33.74
N GLY A 372 1.05 19.04 33.32
CA GLY A 372 0.92 19.53 31.93
C GLY A 372 1.95 19.00 30.95
N LEU A 373 3.02 18.36 31.42
CA LEU A 373 4.08 17.82 30.56
C LEU A 373 3.67 16.50 29.91
N HIS A 374 3.98 16.33 28.62
CA HIS A 374 3.93 15.05 27.92
C HIS A 374 5.21 14.86 27.11
N VAL A 375 5.68 13.65 27.09
CA VAL A 375 6.82 13.20 26.28
C VAL A 375 6.44 11.86 25.66
N ASP A 376 6.56 11.75 24.35
CA ASP A 376 6.41 10.50 23.62
C ASP A 376 7.65 10.26 22.78
N ALA A 377 8.14 9.02 22.75
CA ALA A 377 9.22 8.60 21.87
C ALA A 377 8.97 7.20 21.35
N SER A 378 9.33 6.96 20.09
CA SER A 378 9.37 5.63 19.50
C SER A 378 10.61 5.49 18.64
N ALA A 379 11.18 4.29 18.64
CA ALA A 379 12.34 3.96 17.82
C ALA A 379 12.20 2.54 17.29
N GLY A 380 12.58 2.33 16.03
CA GLY A 380 12.61 1.04 15.38
C GLY A 380 13.86 0.87 14.52
N VAL A 381 14.39 -0.34 14.49
CA VAL A 381 15.45 -0.75 13.55
C VAL A 381 15.00 -2.03 12.85
N THR A 382 15.19 -2.10 11.54
CA THR A 382 14.74 -3.24 10.72
C THR A 382 15.79 -3.64 9.70
N ASP A 383 16.09 -4.94 9.63
CA ASP A 383 16.86 -5.57 8.57
C ASP A 383 15.93 -6.48 7.77
N ALA A 384 15.33 -5.93 6.71
CA ALA A 384 14.45 -6.64 5.78
C ALA A 384 15.20 -7.00 4.50
N ARG A 385 15.25 -8.31 4.15
CA ARG A 385 16.01 -8.82 3.02
C ARG A 385 15.29 -9.93 2.28
N PHE A 386 15.53 -10.01 0.97
CA PHE A 386 15.22 -11.20 0.20
C PHE A 386 16.11 -12.36 0.68
N LYS A 387 15.50 -13.51 0.93
CA LYS A 387 16.24 -14.77 1.11
C LYS A 387 16.49 -15.49 -0.22
N GLU A 388 15.49 -15.42 -1.07
CA GLU A 388 15.49 -16.02 -2.41
C GLU A 388 14.68 -15.12 -3.32
N TYR A 389 15.33 -14.47 -4.27
CA TYR A 389 14.66 -13.72 -5.31
C TYR A 389 15.52 -13.66 -6.56
N ASN A 390 15.04 -14.32 -7.61
CA ASN A 390 15.59 -14.26 -8.95
C ASN A 390 14.46 -13.94 -9.91
N ASP A 391 14.56 -12.88 -10.67
CA ASP A 391 13.55 -12.42 -11.63
C ASP A 391 13.68 -13.06 -13.02
N GLY A 392 14.61 -14.01 -13.17
CA GLY A 392 14.97 -14.69 -14.42
C GLY A 392 16.09 -14.01 -15.19
N ARG A 393 16.60 -12.87 -14.72
CA ARG A 393 17.74 -12.13 -15.27
C ARG A 393 18.85 -11.97 -14.25
N GLU A 394 18.48 -11.55 -13.04
CA GLU A 394 19.38 -11.27 -11.95
C GLU A 394 18.93 -11.94 -10.64
N ASP A 395 19.88 -12.24 -9.78
CA ASP A 395 19.66 -12.79 -8.45
C ASP A 395 19.84 -11.67 -7.41
N TYR A 396 18.73 -11.24 -6.82
CA TYR A 396 18.68 -10.21 -5.78
C TYR A 396 18.69 -10.79 -4.36
N SER A 397 19.01 -12.07 -4.20
CA SER A 397 19.09 -12.73 -2.89
C SER A 397 20.09 -12.01 -1.99
N ASN A 398 19.69 -11.82 -0.71
CA ASN A 398 20.36 -11.03 0.32
C ASN A 398 20.31 -9.51 0.16
N ASN A 399 19.79 -8.98 -0.94
CA ASN A 399 19.54 -7.54 -1.07
C ASN A 399 18.42 -7.11 -0.13
N ARG A 400 18.41 -5.81 0.22
CA ARG A 400 17.36 -5.22 1.04
C ARG A 400 16.06 -5.12 0.26
N ILE A 401 14.96 -5.32 0.97
CA ILE A 401 13.62 -5.11 0.41
C ILE A 401 13.41 -3.61 0.17
N PRO A 402 13.01 -3.19 -1.04
CA PRO A 402 12.72 -1.79 -1.35
C PRO A 402 11.64 -1.18 -0.44
N TYR A 403 11.66 0.15 -0.31
CA TYR A 403 10.72 0.96 0.47
C TYR A 403 10.68 0.69 1.98
N SER A 404 11.61 -0.11 2.51
CA SER A 404 11.71 -0.40 3.93
C SER A 404 12.84 0.43 4.56
N PRO A 405 12.56 1.43 5.42
CA PRO A 405 13.59 2.18 6.10
C PRO A 405 14.35 1.29 7.08
N SER A 406 15.68 1.44 7.11
CA SER A 406 16.54 0.67 8.01
C SER A 406 16.36 1.01 9.50
N SER A 407 15.83 2.21 9.78
CA SER A 407 15.47 2.65 11.13
C SER A 407 14.48 3.80 11.07
N THR A 408 13.69 3.94 12.15
CA THR A 408 12.81 5.08 12.38
C THR A 408 12.99 5.57 13.81
N LEU A 409 12.89 6.88 14.01
CA LEU A 409 12.84 7.48 15.34
C LEU A 409 11.85 8.64 15.29
N TYR A 410 11.00 8.69 16.30
CA TYR A 410 10.13 9.81 16.59
C TYR A 410 10.31 10.21 18.06
N ALA A 411 10.38 11.49 18.34
CA ALA A 411 10.30 12.01 19.70
C ALA A 411 9.50 13.30 19.71
N SER A 412 8.64 13.46 20.70
CA SER A 412 7.91 14.70 20.94
C SER A 412 7.91 15.05 22.41
N ALA A 413 7.93 16.34 22.70
CA ALA A 413 7.75 16.87 24.04
C ALA A 413 6.86 18.11 23.98
N GLY A 414 5.93 18.22 24.91
CA GLY A 414 5.06 19.36 24.99
C GLY A 414 4.56 19.64 26.39
N TYR A 415 4.09 20.85 26.55
CA TYR A 415 3.51 21.30 27.82
C TYR A 415 2.17 21.99 27.60
N ARG A 416 1.16 21.58 28.38
CA ARG A 416 -0.16 22.18 28.42
C ARG A 416 -0.30 23.05 29.67
N PHE A 417 -0.39 24.35 29.48
CA PHE A 417 -0.74 25.34 30.49
C PHE A 417 -2.26 25.40 30.62
N THR A 418 -2.77 25.23 31.83
CA THR A 418 -4.22 25.35 32.10
C THR A 418 -4.44 26.65 32.87
N PHE A 419 -5.37 27.50 32.35
CA PHE A 419 -5.67 28.79 32.94
C PHE A 419 -7.06 28.72 33.61
N GLY A 420 -7.21 29.35 34.79
CA GLY A 420 -8.50 29.49 35.46
C GLY A 420 -9.43 30.58 34.85
N GLY A 421 -9.04 31.09 33.67
CA GLY A 421 -9.76 32.18 33.00
C GLY A 421 -11.03 31.70 32.29
N ARG A 422 -12.03 32.61 32.15
CA ARG A 422 -13.27 32.32 31.44
C ARG A 422 -13.13 32.34 29.92
N VAL A 423 -12.13 33.02 29.39
CA VAL A 423 -11.92 33.22 27.95
C VAL A 423 -10.90 32.18 27.42
N VAL A 424 -9.68 32.19 27.90
CA VAL A 424 -8.66 31.19 27.51
C VAL A 424 -8.61 30.10 28.57
N ARG A 425 -8.86 28.85 28.18
CA ARG A 425 -8.84 27.68 29.07
C ARG A 425 -7.49 27.02 29.15
N ALA A 426 -6.81 26.92 28.03
CA ALA A 426 -5.49 26.29 27.98
C ALA A 426 -4.65 26.82 26.80
N ALA A 427 -3.34 26.71 26.92
CA ALA A 427 -2.40 26.80 25.82
C ALA A 427 -1.47 25.59 25.86
N ALA A 428 -1.23 24.97 24.74
CA ALA A 428 -0.33 23.83 24.61
C ALA A 428 0.72 24.12 23.53
N LEU A 429 1.98 23.85 23.85
CA LEU A 429 3.10 23.89 22.91
C LEU A 429 3.70 22.50 22.87
N THR A 430 3.85 21.93 21.65
CA THR A 430 4.48 20.63 21.42
C THR A 430 5.52 20.78 20.31
N ALA A 431 6.70 20.25 20.53
CA ALA A 431 7.74 20.12 19.51
C ALA A 431 7.99 18.64 19.25
N ASP A 432 8.26 18.29 17.99
CA ASP A 432 8.55 16.93 17.58
C ASP A 432 9.74 16.86 16.61
N ILE A 433 10.41 15.72 16.62
CA ILE A 433 11.49 15.39 15.70
C ILE A 433 11.30 13.96 15.18
N THR A 434 11.50 13.79 13.88
CA THR A 434 11.44 12.49 13.22
C THR A 434 12.72 12.22 12.45
N ARG A 435 13.25 11.00 12.56
CA ARG A 435 14.33 10.50 11.71
C ARG A 435 13.86 9.29 10.93
N THR A 436 14.12 9.31 9.62
CA THR A 436 13.97 8.16 8.75
C THR A 436 15.36 7.69 8.34
N GLY A 437 15.66 6.42 8.53
CA GLY A 437 16.91 5.79 8.13
C GLY A 437 16.99 5.59 6.61
N LYS A 438 18.07 4.98 6.16
CA LYS A 438 18.30 4.70 4.74
C LYS A 438 17.20 3.82 4.15
N ILE A 439 16.67 4.21 2.99
CA ILE A 439 15.67 3.48 2.20
C ILE A 439 16.32 3.12 0.87
N PHE A 440 16.17 1.86 0.44
CA PHE A 440 16.49 1.43 -0.92
C PHE A 440 15.21 1.47 -1.76
N TRP A 441 15.34 1.89 -3.04
CA TRP A 441 14.19 2.10 -3.90
C TRP A 441 13.98 0.96 -4.91
N ASP A 442 15.05 0.22 -5.21
CA ASP A 442 15.06 -0.86 -6.17
C ASP A 442 15.59 -2.18 -5.56
N GLU A 443 15.34 -3.27 -6.23
CA GLU A 443 15.72 -4.62 -5.81
C GLU A 443 17.23 -4.83 -5.88
N ALA A 444 17.93 -4.14 -6.80
CA ALA A 444 19.38 -4.17 -6.95
C ALA A 444 20.08 -3.46 -5.78
N GLY A 445 19.41 -2.52 -5.12
CA GLY A 445 19.98 -1.70 -4.06
C GLY A 445 20.90 -0.59 -4.56
N GLU A 446 20.75 -0.20 -5.83
CA GLU A 446 21.55 0.85 -6.48
C GLU A 446 21.02 2.24 -6.14
N LEU A 447 19.69 2.36 -6.06
CA LEU A 447 19.01 3.62 -5.76
C LEU A 447 18.61 3.68 -4.30
N SER A 448 18.95 4.76 -3.60
CA SER A 448 18.64 4.89 -2.18
C SER A 448 18.41 6.33 -1.77
N GLN A 449 17.63 6.51 -0.70
CA GLN A 449 17.50 7.73 0.06
C GLN A 449 18.38 7.65 1.31
N GLU A 450 19.30 8.58 1.47
CA GLU A 450 20.10 8.68 2.69
C GLU A 450 19.25 9.13 3.89
N PRO A 451 19.67 8.79 5.12
CA PRO A 451 18.91 9.15 6.31
C PRO A 451 18.66 10.65 6.41
N TYR A 452 17.47 11.04 6.84
CA TYR A 452 17.09 12.44 7.00
C TYR A 452 16.32 12.69 8.30
N TRP A 453 16.26 13.96 8.71
CA TRP A 453 15.56 14.44 9.88
C TRP A 453 14.55 15.51 9.49
N THR A 454 13.39 15.47 10.13
CA THR A 454 12.39 16.55 10.07
C THR A 454 12.01 16.96 11.50
N ALA A 455 11.69 18.24 11.70
CA ALA A 455 11.20 18.75 12.96
C ALA A 455 9.86 19.46 12.76
N GLY A 456 8.99 19.38 13.75
CA GLY A 456 7.70 20.05 13.80
C GLY A 456 7.48 20.79 15.11
N CYS A 457 6.54 21.73 15.07
CA CYS A 457 6.09 22.44 16.28
C CYS A 457 4.60 22.76 16.15
N ASP A 458 3.81 22.51 17.19
CA ASP A 458 2.38 22.78 17.28
C ASP A 458 2.10 23.70 18.47
N LEU A 459 1.41 24.80 18.22
CA LEU A 459 0.85 25.70 19.24
C LEU A 459 -0.67 25.63 19.16
N ARG A 460 -1.34 25.27 20.24
CA ARG A 460 -2.79 25.23 20.37
C ARG A 460 -3.26 26.11 21.51
N ILE A 461 -4.28 26.94 21.25
CA ILE A 461 -4.92 27.79 22.27
C ILE A 461 -6.39 27.37 22.33
N SER A 462 -6.83 26.93 23.53
CA SER A 462 -8.18 26.40 23.78
C SER A 462 -9.05 27.45 24.48
N PHE A 463 -10.22 27.69 23.88
CA PHE A 463 -11.33 28.45 24.38
C PHE A 463 -12.50 27.51 24.78
N PRO A 464 -13.62 27.98 25.33
CA PRO A 464 -14.72 27.10 25.75
C PRO A 464 -15.29 26.16 24.69
N HIS A 465 -15.42 26.62 23.45
CA HIS A 465 -16.00 25.86 22.34
C HIS A 465 -15.15 25.95 21.06
N LEU A 466 -13.92 26.46 21.18
CA LEU A 466 -13.08 26.79 20.05
C LEU A 466 -11.62 26.51 20.41
N ASP A 467 -10.94 25.77 19.54
CA ASP A 467 -9.47 25.65 19.56
C ASP A 467 -8.89 26.34 18.33
N PHE A 468 -7.93 27.20 18.53
CA PHE A 468 -7.08 27.75 17.48
C PHE A 468 -5.73 27.02 17.52
N PHE A 469 -5.20 26.62 16.36
CA PHE A 469 -3.89 25.99 16.29
C PHE A 469 -3.04 26.52 15.14
N VAL A 470 -1.73 26.48 15.35
CA VAL A 470 -0.70 26.73 14.34
C VAL A 470 0.31 25.61 14.40
N ARG A 471 0.52 24.92 13.29
CA ARG A 471 1.50 23.83 13.15
C ARG A 471 2.53 24.15 12.07
N GLY A 472 3.81 24.03 12.42
CA GLY A 472 4.92 24.00 11.50
C GLY A 472 5.39 22.57 11.26
N ASP A 473 5.46 22.12 10.01
CA ASP A 473 5.98 20.84 9.60
C ASP A 473 7.29 21.01 8.83
N ASN A 474 8.21 20.04 8.94
CA ASN A 474 9.53 20.07 8.31
C ASN A 474 10.24 21.42 8.48
N LEU A 475 10.32 21.91 9.71
CA LEU A 475 10.95 23.20 10.03
C LEU A 475 12.44 23.24 9.71
N THR A 476 13.08 22.08 9.62
CA THR A 476 14.47 21.91 9.17
C THR A 476 14.63 22.16 7.67
N ASP A 477 13.53 22.20 6.92
CA ASP A 477 13.50 22.30 5.45
C ASP A 477 14.34 21.21 4.77
N ALA A 478 14.30 20.00 5.34
CA ALA A 478 15.00 18.85 4.79
C ALA A 478 14.43 18.47 3.42
N SER A 479 15.31 18.26 2.47
CA SER A 479 14.96 17.71 1.15
C SER A 479 15.17 16.21 1.16
N TYR A 480 14.15 15.46 0.81
CA TYR A 480 14.16 14.00 0.79
C TYR A 480 13.16 13.49 -0.23
N ASP A 481 13.36 12.25 -0.71
CA ASP A 481 12.44 11.55 -1.58
C ASP A 481 11.57 10.59 -0.77
N VAL A 482 10.32 10.42 -1.19
CA VAL A 482 9.32 9.57 -0.49
C VAL A 482 8.84 8.41 -1.33
N PHE A 483 9.06 8.46 -2.65
CA PHE A 483 8.61 7.42 -3.55
C PHE A 483 9.46 7.43 -4.83
N TYR A 484 9.68 6.25 -5.40
CA TYR A 484 10.36 6.01 -6.65
C TYR A 484 9.46 5.22 -7.60
N PHE A 485 9.49 5.51 -8.89
CA PHE A 485 8.81 4.72 -9.90
C PHE A 485 9.46 4.90 -11.27
N LYS A 486 9.17 3.96 -12.17
CA LYS A 486 9.56 4.03 -13.58
C LYS A 486 8.34 4.24 -14.47
N SER A 487 8.49 5.04 -15.51
CA SER A 487 7.51 5.18 -16.59
C SER A 487 8.25 5.42 -17.90
N VAL A 488 7.88 4.69 -18.95
CA VAL A 488 8.47 4.83 -20.31
C VAL A 488 10.00 4.83 -20.31
N GLY A 489 10.61 3.92 -19.52
CA GLY A 489 12.07 3.79 -19.40
C GLY A 489 12.74 4.87 -18.57
N ASN A 490 12.01 5.90 -18.11
CA ASN A 490 12.51 6.96 -17.24
C ASN A 490 12.31 6.62 -15.76
N SER A 491 13.21 7.10 -14.91
CA SER A 491 13.15 6.97 -13.46
C SER A 491 12.71 8.28 -12.82
N PHE A 492 11.70 8.21 -11.95
CA PHE A 492 11.12 9.36 -11.28
C PHE A 492 11.18 9.22 -9.78
N PHE A 493 11.44 10.34 -9.09
CA PHE A 493 11.35 10.44 -7.64
C PHE A 493 10.28 11.43 -7.24
N GLN A 494 9.47 11.08 -6.24
CA GLN A 494 8.56 12.01 -5.59
C GLN A 494 9.26 12.65 -4.40
N ILE A 495 9.33 13.97 -4.40
CA ILE A 495 9.93 14.75 -3.29
C ILE A 495 8.99 14.82 -2.09
N GLY A 496 9.57 14.78 -0.89
CA GLY A 496 8.88 15.03 0.36
C GLY A 496 8.35 16.47 0.45
N LYS A 497 7.41 16.70 1.35
CA LYS A 497 6.85 18.04 1.55
C LYS A 497 7.91 18.98 2.14
N PRO A 498 8.11 20.17 1.53
CA PRO A 498 9.00 21.19 2.08
C PRO A 498 8.44 21.76 3.39
N ARG A 499 9.16 22.67 4.00
CA ARG A 499 8.68 23.44 5.16
C ARG A 499 7.28 23.99 4.91
N ARG A 500 6.39 23.76 5.85
CA ARG A 500 5.00 24.19 5.75
C ARG A 500 4.48 24.69 7.08
N VAL A 501 3.69 25.77 7.03
CA VAL A 501 2.94 26.27 8.20
C VAL A 501 1.45 26.14 7.88
N THR A 502 0.71 25.57 8.82
CA THR A 502 -0.73 25.40 8.73
C THR A 502 -1.37 26.04 9.95
N ALA A 503 -2.40 26.86 9.76
CA ALA A 503 -3.22 27.38 10.84
C ALA A 503 -4.67 26.93 10.63
N GLY A 504 -5.39 26.70 11.73
CA GLY A 504 -6.76 26.23 11.67
C GLY A 504 -7.52 26.47 12.96
N VAL A 505 -8.83 26.23 12.84
CA VAL A 505 -9.79 26.40 13.92
C VAL A 505 -10.60 25.12 14.03
N SER A 506 -10.79 24.61 15.24
CA SER A 506 -11.67 23.48 15.56
C SER A 506 -12.75 23.95 16.50
N MET A 507 -14.01 23.64 16.18
CA MET A 507 -15.18 23.98 17.01
C MET A 507 -15.85 22.71 17.52
N GLU A 508 -16.22 22.71 18.79
CA GLU A 508 -17.02 21.66 19.43
C GLU A 508 -18.37 22.24 19.82
N PHE A 509 -19.45 21.61 19.32
CA PHE A 509 -20.87 22.06 19.51
C PHE A 509 -21.56 21.23 20.57
#